data_e6a6fde0559c30f897e13e1bf112e879
#
_entry.id   e6a6fde0559c30f897e13e1bf112e879
#
_cell.length_a   1.000
_cell.length_b   1.000
_cell.length_c   1.000
_cell.angle_alpha   90.00
_cell.angle_beta   90.00
_cell.angle_gamma   90.00
#
_symmetry.space_group_name_H-M   'P 1'
#
loop_
_entity.id
_entity.type
_entity.pdbx_description
1 polymer ?
#
loop_
_entity_poly.entity_id
_entity_poly.type
_entity_poly.pdbx_seq_one_letter_code
_entity_poly.pdbx_strand_id
1 'polypeptide(L)'
;MKRTKEFIYTFALILSVVFLLSNYSEAKATETESLETKSTSKELSYNEKVALDFVEKPVKRTREQALEKIKELSRWYPALYFVYENEERYPIELILSGAGNPEMADFLYGFLQSDGTTTGSLTEAELAEDFPLFLQYDPRWGYLPYGSGGNVGSSGCGPTCLAMAVVSLTDNSECTPGVVAQFSLDNGYYLDGIGTKWTLLTNYPKQHGLTSYQLSWTEENMKNELDKGRILICSVRPGYFTSSGHFILIYGYDENGFKINDPKCVYRSRLSWTFEQVQPDIKAMWSIGK
;
A
#
# COMPACT_ATOMS: atom_id res chain seq x y z
N MET A 1 -59.82 -5.97 -59.76
CA MET A 1 -58.37 -6.20 -59.92
C MET A 1 -57.44 -5.05 -59.36
N LYS A 2 -57.87 -3.78 -59.26
CA LYS A 2 -57.01 -2.71 -58.71
C LYS A 2 -56.84 -2.76 -57.17
N ARG A 3 -57.92 -3.06 -56.42
CA ARG A 3 -57.88 -3.08 -54.92
C ARG A 3 -57.01 -4.19 -54.35
N THR A 4 -56.85 -5.34 -55.00
CA THR A 4 -56.02 -6.45 -54.49
C THR A 4 -54.54 -6.21 -54.65
N LYS A 5 -54.08 -5.38 -55.60
CA LYS A 5 -52.66 -5.04 -55.76
C LYS A 5 -52.19 -4.02 -54.70
N GLU A 6 -53.03 -3.05 -54.34
CA GLU A 6 -52.69 -2.05 -53.30
C GLU A 6 -52.55 -2.72 -51.92
N PHE A 7 -53.40 -3.72 -51.61
CA PHE A 7 -53.33 -4.45 -50.36
C PHE A 7 -52.04 -5.29 -50.21
N ILE A 8 -51.59 -5.88 -51.33
CA ILE A 8 -50.33 -6.66 -51.34
C ILE A 8 -49.10 -5.75 -51.19
N TYR A 9 -49.08 -4.56 -51.80
CA TYR A 9 -47.99 -3.62 -51.65
C TYR A 9 -47.92 -3.03 -50.24
N THR A 10 -49.06 -2.74 -49.60
CA THR A 10 -49.12 -2.23 -48.23
C THR A 10 -48.65 -3.28 -47.22
N PHE A 11 -49.05 -4.54 -47.43
CA PHE A 11 -48.65 -5.66 -46.55
C PHE A 11 -47.14 -5.98 -46.71
N ALA A 12 -46.58 -5.92 -47.92
CA ALA A 12 -45.15 -6.09 -48.14
C ALA A 12 -44.30 -4.96 -47.51
N LEU A 13 -44.81 -3.72 -47.54
CA LEU A 13 -44.16 -2.57 -46.93
C LEU A 13 -44.13 -2.67 -45.40
N ILE A 14 -45.25 -3.11 -44.81
CA ILE A 14 -45.33 -3.31 -43.34
C ILE A 14 -44.39 -4.44 -42.92
N LEU A 15 -44.31 -5.56 -43.64
CA LEU A 15 -43.35 -6.64 -43.35
C LEU A 15 -41.90 -6.22 -43.47
N SER A 16 -41.53 -5.38 -44.42
CA SER A 16 -40.18 -4.87 -44.58
C SER A 16 -39.80 -3.89 -43.48
N VAL A 17 -40.73 -3.06 -42.99
CA VAL A 17 -40.49 -2.15 -41.85
C VAL A 17 -40.37 -2.91 -40.54
N VAL A 18 -41.19 -3.96 -40.32
CA VAL A 18 -41.07 -4.81 -39.13
C VAL A 18 -39.75 -5.57 -39.11
N PHE A 19 -39.28 -6.08 -40.26
CA PHE A 19 -38.00 -6.77 -40.39
C PHE A 19 -36.81 -5.81 -40.18
N LEU A 20 -36.89 -4.58 -40.67
CA LEU A 20 -35.86 -3.53 -40.42
C LEU A 20 -35.81 -3.10 -38.95
N LEU A 21 -36.98 -2.97 -38.28
CA LEU A 21 -37.05 -2.65 -36.84
C LEU A 21 -36.55 -3.79 -35.97
N SER A 22 -36.81 -5.04 -36.32
CA SER A 22 -36.28 -6.23 -35.64
C SER A 22 -34.75 -6.28 -35.72
N ASN A 23 -34.19 -6.13 -36.93
CA ASN A 23 -32.73 -6.11 -37.15
C ASN A 23 -32.05 -4.91 -36.47
N TYR A 24 -32.73 -3.75 -36.38
CA TYR A 24 -32.22 -2.59 -35.68
C TYR A 24 -32.23 -2.83 -34.15
N SER A 25 -33.24 -3.51 -33.64
CA SER A 25 -33.35 -3.90 -32.23
C SER A 25 -32.27 -4.91 -31.83
N GLU A 26 -32.01 -5.93 -32.68
CA GLU A 26 -30.96 -6.92 -32.45
C GLU A 26 -29.55 -6.31 -32.56
N ALA A 27 -29.32 -5.43 -33.54
CA ALA A 27 -28.03 -4.72 -33.66
C ALA A 27 -27.76 -3.81 -32.47
N LYS A 28 -28.81 -3.12 -31.97
CA LYS A 28 -28.68 -2.27 -30.79
C LYS A 28 -28.49 -3.07 -29.49
N ALA A 29 -29.12 -4.24 -29.36
CA ALA A 29 -28.90 -5.15 -28.23
C ALA A 29 -27.48 -5.71 -28.22
N THR A 30 -26.95 -6.13 -29.39
CA THR A 30 -25.55 -6.60 -29.51
C THR A 30 -24.53 -5.49 -29.28
N GLU A 31 -24.83 -4.25 -29.67
CA GLU A 31 -23.96 -3.09 -29.41
C GLU A 31 -23.95 -2.71 -27.92
N THR A 32 -25.10 -2.80 -27.24
CA THR A 32 -25.23 -2.57 -25.80
C THR A 32 -24.55 -3.68 -25.01
N GLU A 33 -24.71 -4.96 -25.39
CA GLU A 33 -24.00 -6.10 -24.79
C GLU A 33 -22.47 -6.01 -24.99
N SER A 34 -22.01 -5.54 -26.17
CA SER A 34 -20.59 -5.33 -26.44
C SER A 34 -19.98 -4.10 -25.70
N LEU A 35 -20.81 -3.14 -25.32
CA LEU A 35 -20.40 -1.98 -24.51
C LEU A 35 -20.42 -2.31 -23.00
N GLU A 36 -21.35 -3.14 -22.54
CA GLU A 36 -21.36 -3.63 -21.15
C GLU A 36 -20.22 -4.62 -20.85
N THR A 37 -19.78 -5.42 -21.84
CA THR A 37 -18.63 -6.33 -21.66
C THR A 37 -17.25 -5.64 -21.76
N LYS A 38 -17.18 -4.35 -22.11
CA LYS A 38 -15.91 -3.58 -22.14
C LYS A 38 -15.68 -2.64 -20.98
N SER A 39 -16.60 -2.56 -20.03
CA SER A 39 -16.44 -1.75 -18.82
C SER A 39 -16.34 -2.65 -17.57
N THR A 40 -15.44 -3.62 -17.56
CA THR A 40 -14.82 -4.05 -16.30
C THR A 40 -13.82 -2.95 -15.95
N SER A 41 -14.28 -1.92 -15.27
CA SER A 41 -13.36 -1.01 -14.57
C SER A 41 -12.53 -1.88 -13.63
N LYS A 42 -11.26 -2.07 -13.94
CA LYS A 42 -10.31 -2.75 -13.06
C LYS A 42 -10.48 -2.13 -11.67
N GLU A 43 -10.87 -2.90 -10.68
CA GLU A 43 -10.94 -2.39 -9.33
C GLU A 43 -9.54 -1.98 -8.88
N LEU A 44 -9.38 -0.72 -8.44
CA LEU A 44 -8.11 -0.21 -8.00
C LEU A 44 -7.65 -0.96 -6.75
N SER A 45 -6.38 -1.33 -6.70
CA SER A 45 -5.74 -1.85 -5.49
C SER A 45 -5.79 -0.79 -4.37
N TYR A 46 -5.58 -1.22 -3.11
CA TYR A 46 -5.52 -0.28 -2.00
C TYR A 46 -4.44 0.78 -2.21
N ASN A 47 -3.25 0.38 -2.67
CA ASN A 47 -2.16 1.30 -2.97
C ASN A 47 -2.54 2.34 -4.05
N GLU A 48 -3.25 1.94 -5.09
CA GLU A 48 -3.72 2.86 -6.14
C GLU A 48 -4.78 3.84 -5.62
N LYS A 49 -5.65 3.40 -4.68
CA LYS A 49 -6.70 4.24 -4.08
C LYS A 49 -6.13 5.34 -3.18
N VAL A 50 -5.09 5.05 -2.40
CA VAL A 50 -4.52 6.00 -1.43
C VAL A 50 -3.37 6.84 -1.97
N ALA A 51 -2.78 6.46 -3.10
CA ALA A 51 -1.60 7.11 -3.67
C ALA A 51 -1.85 8.58 -4.02
N LEU A 52 -0.92 9.43 -3.61
CA LEU A 52 -0.89 10.85 -3.94
C LEU A 52 0.24 11.17 -4.92
N ASP A 53 0.10 12.28 -5.66
CA ASP A 53 1.15 12.77 -6.57
C ASP A 53 2.30 13.43 -5.82
N PHE A 54 2.06 13.84 -4.57
CA PHE A 54 3.07 14.46 -3.72
C PHE A 54 2.76 14.25 -2.23
N VAL A 55 3.79 13.88 -1.46
CA VAL A 55 3.79 13.85 0.01
C VAL A 55 4.98 14.63 0.52
N GLU A 56 4.74 15.58 1.42
CA GLU A 56 5.79 16.40 2.01
C GLU A 56 6.87 15.57 2.71
N LYS A 57 8.09 16.09 2.76
CA LYS A 57 9.16 15.53 3.60
C LYS A 57 8.68 15.50 5.06
N PRO A 58 8.91 14.39 5.80
CA PRO A 58 8.49 14.28 7.18
C PRO A 58 9.12 15.38 8.06
N VAL A 59 8.27 16.02 8.88
CA VAL A 59 8.66 17.07 9.81
C VAL A 59 8.20 16.69 11.22
N LYS A 60 9.06 16.91 12.21
CA LYS A 60 8.68 16.73 13.62
C LYS A 60 7.65 17.80 14.02
N ARG A 61 6.54 17.36 14.60
CA ARG A 61 5.43 18.23 15.04
C ARG A 61 5.08 17.95 16.50
N THR A 62 4.58 18.96 17.23
CA THR A 62 3.80 18.74 18.46
C THR A 62 2.39 18.26 18.10
N ARG A 63 1.59 17.84 19.10
CA ARG A 63 0.19 17.49 18.89
C ARG A 63 -0.59 18.64 18.26
N GLU A 64 -0.42 19.85 18.78
CA GLU A 64 -1.11 21.06 18.33
C GLU A 64 -0.75 21.36 16.86
N GLN A 65 0.53 21.32 16.52
CA GLN A 65 1.00 21.55 15.14
C GLN A 65 0.47 20.47 14.18
N ALA A 66 0.36 19.23 14.65
CA ALA A 66 -0.19 18.15 13.84
C ALA A 66 -1.70 18.33 13.61
N LEU A 67 -2.46 18.75 14.62
CA LEU A 67 -3.89 19.05 14.49
C LEU A 67 -4.16 20.24 13.56
N GLU A 68 -3.38 21.30 13.66
CA GLU A 68 -3.45 22.41 12.70
C GLU A 68 -3.21 21.93 11.26
N LYS A 69 -2.19 21.08 11.07
CA LYS A 69 -1.90 20.49 9.75
C LYS A 69 -3.03 19.57 9.26
N ILE A 70 -3.59 18.72 10.10
CA ILE A 70 -4.76 17.90 9.77
C ILE A 70 -5.95 18.76 9.36
N LYS A 71 -6.23 19.86 10.11
CA LYS A 71 -7.28 20.82 9.77
C LYS A 71 -7.02 21.49 8.41
N GLU A 72 -5.79 21.86 8.11
CA GLU A 72 -5.40 22.39 6.78
C GLU A 72 -5.68 21.34 5.69
N LEU A 73 -5.18 20.10 5.87
CA LEU A 73 -5.29 19.01 4.92
C LEU A 73 -6.73 18.53 4.72
N SER A 74 -7.61 18.70 5.71
CA SER A 74 -9.03 18.30 5.64
C SER A 74 -9.82 19.00 4.53
N ARG A 75 -9.31 20.13 4.02
CA ARG A 75 -9.88 20.81 2.84
C ARG A 75 -9.81 19.98 1.57
N TRP A 76 -8.81 19.10 1.48
CA TRP A 76 -8.53 18.25 0.33
C TRP A 76 -8.87 16.77 0.62
N TYR A 77 -8.78 16.36 1.90
CA TYR A 77 -9.00 15.00 2.38
C TYR A 77 -10.10 15.01 3.46
N PRO A 78 -11.39 14.91 3.08
CA PRO A 78 -12.52 15.05 4.02
C PRO A 78 -12.47 14.09 5.21
N ALA A 79 -11.89 12.90 5.03
CA ALA A 79 -11.66 11.92 6.10
C ALA A 79 -10.84 12.50 7.27
N LEU A 80 -9.89 13.40 6.99
CA LEU A 80 -9.10 14.07 8.02
C LEU A 80 -9.90 15.09 8.84
N TYR A 81 -11.02 15.62 8.30
CA TYR A 81 -11.90 16.47 9.09
C TYR A 81 -12.55 15.67 10.23
N PHE A 82 -12.96 14.44 9.95
CA PHE A 82 -13.48 13.55 10.99
C PHE A 82 -12.43 13.27 12.09
N VAL A 83 -11.16 13.08 11.71
CA VAL A 83 -10.06 12.90 12.66
C VAL A 83 -9.88 14.14 13.52
N TYR A 84 -9.93 15.34 12.93
CA TYR A 84 -9.81 16.61 13.64
C TYR A 84 -10.94 16.81 14.67
N GLU A 85 -12.19 16.52 14.29
CA GLU A 85 -13.37 16.69 15.17
C GLU A 85 -13.43 15.63 16.30
N ASN A 86 -12.67 14.54 16.21
CA ASN A 86 -12.65 13.46 17.19
C ASN A 86 -11.22 13.23 17.75
N GLU A 87 -10.38 14.22 17.75
CA GLU A 87 -8.95 14.14 17.97
C GLU A 87 -8.55 13.51 19.32
N GLU A 88 -9.38 13.68 20.35
CA GLU A 88 -9.18 13.12 21.69
C GLU A 88 -9.30 11.59 21.73
N ARG A 89 -9.92 10.98 20.71
CA ARG A 89 -10.11 9.53 20.59
C ARG A 89 -8.95 8.85 19.83
N TYR A 90 -8.03 9.65 19.27
CA TYR A 90 -6.90 9.14 18.50
C TYR A 90 -5.61 9.14 19.31
N PRO A 91 -4.84 8.02 19.29
CA PRO A 91 -3.45 8.03 19.75
C PRO A 91 -2.64 9.12 19.04
N ILE A 92 -1.71 9.74 19.80
CA ILE A 92 -0.89 10.82 19.26
C ILE A 92 -0.08 10.38 18.02
N GLU A 93 0.36 9.13 17.97
CA GLU A 93 1.14 8.57 16.85
C GLU A 93 0.34 8.57 15.54
N LEU A 94 -0.98 8.32 15.60
CA LEU A 94 -1.87 8.37 14.44
C LEU A 94 -2.11 9.81 13.99
N ILE A 95 -2.31 10.75 14.90
CA ILE A 95 -2.44 12.19 14.59
C ILE A 95 -1.16 12.69 13.90
N LEU A 96 0.02 12.40 14.46
CA LEU A 96 1.31 12.77 13.87
C LEU A 96 1.51 12.13 12.49
N SER A 97 1.07 10.87 12.33
CA SER A 97 1.17 10.14 11.06
C SER A 97 0.30 10.77 9.98
N GLY A 98 -0.97 11.06 10.28
CA GLY A 98 -1.89 11.70 9.33
C GLY A 98 -1.47 13.11 8.92
N ALA A 99 -0.94 13.88 9.88
CA ALA A 99 -0.37 15.20 9.59
C ALA A 99 0.88 15.15 8.71
N GLY A 100 1.61 14.03 8.71
CA GLY A 100 2.81 13.82 7.91
C GLY A 100 2.59 13.09 6.60
N ASN A 101 1.49 12.35 6.48
CA ASN A 101 1.15 11.58 5.28
C ASN A 101 -0.37 11.48 5.07
N PRO A 102 -0.96 12.32 4.21
CA PRO A 102 -2.39 12.28 3.90
C PRO A 102 -2.86 11.02 3.18
N GLU A 103 -1.98 10.18 2.63
CA GLU A 103 -2.34 8.86 2.10
C GLU A 103 -3.00 7.97 3.17
N MET A 104 -2.80 8.27 4.46
CA MET A 104 -3.43 7.57 5.59
C MET A 104 -4.86 8.04 5.93
N ALA A 105 -5.44 8.98 5.19
CA ALA A 105 -6.70 9.61 5.56
C ALA A 105 -7.85 8.61 5.77
N ASP A 106 -8.03 7.67 4.84
CA ASP A 106 -9.10 6.66 4.91
C ASP A 106 -8.83 5.63 6.03
N PHE A 107 -7.58 5.24 6.23
CA PHE A 107 -7.20 4.39 7.35
C PHE A 107 -7.52 5.06 8.70
N LEU A 108 -7.19 6.34 8.85
CA LEU A 108 -7.49 7.08 10.05
C LEU A 108 -9.00 7.21 10.29
N TYR A 109 -9.77 7.47 9.24
CA TYR A 109 -11.23 7.49 9.33
C TYR A 109 -11.79 6.15 9.83
N GLY A 110 -11.30 5.03 9.29
CA GLY A 110 -11.72 3.68 9.68
C GLY A 110 -11.25 3.25 11.07
N PHE A 111 -10.24 3.90 11.65
CA PHE A 111 -9.64 3.49 12.93
C PHE A 111 -10.65 3.38 14.07
N LEU A 112 -11.54 4.38 14.24
CA LEU A 112 -12.54 4.37 15.31
C LEU A 112 -13.70 3.40 15.07
N GLN A 113 -13.78 2.79 13.89
CA GLN A 113 -14.82 1.85 13.49
C GLN A 113 -14.31 0.40 13.48
N SER A 114 -12.98 0.23 13.53
CA SER A 114 -12.34 -1.08 13.53
C SER A 114 -12.39 -1.74 14.91
N ASP A 115 -12.54 -3.06 14.94
CA ASP A 115 -12.43 -3.88 16.16
C ASP A 115 -10.98 -4.31 16.47
N GLY A 116 -10.01 -3.87 15.64
CA GLY A 116 -8.60 -4.19 15.81
C GLY A 116 -8.22 -5.60 15.36
N THR A 117 -9.05 -6.28 14.57
CA THR A 117 -8.72 -7.60 14.01
C THR A 117 -8.11 -7.49 12.61
N THR A 118 -7.41 -8.55 12.18
CA THR A 118 -6.97 -8.71 10.79
C THR A 118 -8.06 -9.36 9.97
N THR A 119 -8.32 -8.87 8.78
CA THR A 119 -9.42 -9.31 7.94
C THR A 119 -9.02 -9.80 6.56
N GLY A 120 -7.74 -9.71 6.18
CA GLY A 120 -7.36 -9.93 4.80
C GLY A 120 -6.07 -10.72 4.57
N SER A 121 -6.03 -11.39 3.43
CA SER A 121 -4.90 -12.05 2.83
C SER A 121 -4.27 -11.17 1.73
N LEU A 122 -3.14 -11.60 1.20
CA LEU A 122 -2.55 -11.02 0.00
C LEU A 122 -3.42 -11.33 -1.21
N THR A 123 -3.49 -10.39 -2.15
CA THR A 123 -4.22 -10.54 -3.40
C THR A 123 -3.36 -11.22 -4.46
N GLU A 124 -3.98 -11.84 -5.47
CA GLU A 124 -3.26 -12.41 -6.62
C GLU A 124 -2.41 -11.35 -7.34
N ALA A 125 -2.88 -10.11 -7.41
CA ALA A 125 -2.14 -9.01 -8.03
C ALA A 125 -0.86 -8.66 -7.25
N GLU A 126 -0.91 -8.65 -5.91
CA GLU A 126 0.28 -8.44 -5.08
C GLU A 126 1.26 -9.61 -5.18
N LEU A 127 0.75 -10.84 -5.26
CA LEU A 127 1.59 -12.04 -5.41
C LEU A 127 2.19 -12.18 -6.81
N ALA A 128 1.67 -11.47 -7.81
CA ALA A 128 2.23 -11.42 -9.17
C ALA A 128 3.37 -10.39 -9.32
N GLU A 129 3.58 -9.54 -8.32
CA GLU A 129 4.67 -8.57 -8.30
C GLU A 129 5.94 -9.19 -7.72
N ASP A 130 7.09 -9.02 -8.38
CA ASP A 130 8.38 -9.51 -7.87
C ASP A 130 8.73 -8.90 -6.50
N PHE A 131 8.37 -7.62 -6.30
CA PHE A 131 8.63 -6.86 -5.08
C PHE A 131 7.38 -6.07 -4.67
N PRO A 132 6.33 -6.74 -4.15
CA PRO A 132 5.07 -6.08 -3.81
C PRO A 132 5.27 -5.02 -2.72
N LEU A 133 4.61 -3.87 -2.87
CA LEU A 133 4.54 -2.85 -1.83
C LEU A 133 3.38 -3.15 -0.90
N PHE A 134 3.66 -3.45 0.37
CA PHE A 134 2.66 -3.50 1.43
C PHE A 134 2.70 -2.21 2.25
N LEU A 135 1.53 -1.60 2.47
CA LEU A 135 1.40 -0.46 3.34
C LEU A 135 1.09 -0.93 4.76
N GLN A 136 1.85 -0.47 5.76
CA GLN A 136 1.61 -0.84 7.15
C GLN A 136 0.21 -0.45 7.65
N TYR A 137 -0.38 0.58 7.04
CA TYR A 137 -1.72 1.08 7.36
C TYR A 137 -2.82 0.54 6.44
N ASP A 138 -2.57 -0.51 5.65
CA ASP A 138 -3.64 -1.20 4.93
C ASP A 138 -4.66 -1.77 5.92
N PRO A 139 -5.97 -1.50 5.77
CA PRO A 139 -7.02 -1.96 6.68
C PRO A 139 -7.04 -3.46 6.93
N ARG A 140 -6.50 -4.26 6.02
CA ARG A 140 -6.42 -5.74 6.16
C ARG A 140 -5.59 -6.18 7.37
N TRP A 141 -4.64 -5.37 7.84
CA TRP A 141 -3.78 -5.64 9.00
C TRP A 141 -3.45 -4.42 9.85
N GLY A 142 -3.64 -3.20 9.31
CA GLY A 142 -3.19 -1.96 9.93
C GLY A 142 -3.81 -1.66 11.27
N TYR A 143 -5.02 -2.14 11.54
CA TYR A 143 -5.72 -1.94 12.81
C TYR A 143 -5.30 -2.94 13.90
N LEU A 144 -4.62 -4.04 13.55
CA LEU A 144 -4.14 -5.02 14.54
C LEU A 144 -3.28 -4.32 15.59
N PRO A 145 -3.56 -4.53 16.90
CA PRO A 145 -2.74 -3.98 17.96
C PRO A 145 -1.26 -4.37 17.82
N TYR A 146 -0.36 -3.40 17.96
CA TYR A 146 1.08 -3.63 17.90
C TYR A 146 1.81 -2.69 18.87
N GLY A 147 2.14 -3.22 20.04
CA GLY A 147 2.70 -2.49 21.16
C GLY A 147 1.66 -1.81 22.04
N SER A 148 2.13 -1.12 23.08
CA SER A 148 1.28 -0.44 24.04
C SER A 148 0.55 0.74 23.45
N GLY A 149 -0.74 0.57 23.14
CA GLY A 149 -1.61 1.61 22.58
C GLY A 149 -1.39 1.94 21.10
N GLY A 150 -0.46 1.23 20.41
CA GLY A 150 -0.23 1.35 18.96
C GLY A 150 -0.92 0.25 18.17
N ASN A 151 -0.82 0.34 16.85
CA ASN A 151 -1.26 -0.68 15.92
C ASN A 151 -0.22 -0.85 14.78
N VAL A 152 -0.41 -1.85 13.93
CA VAL A 152 0.49 -2.08 12.77
C VAL A 152 0.57 -0.83 11.89
N GLY A 153 -0.55 -0.13 11.66
CA GLY A 153 -0.60 1.10 10.86
C GLY A 153 0.27 2.23 11.41
N SER A 154 0.43 2.35 12.73
CA SER A 154 1.30 3.36 13.35
C SER A 154 2.75 2.91 13.52
N SER A 155 2.97 1.63 13.86
CA SER A 155 4.25 1.13 14.40
C SER A 155 4.80 -0.11 13.70
N GLY A 156 4.09 -0.66 12.70
CA GLY A 156 4.39 -1.94 12.05
C GLY A 156 5.38 -1.88 10.89
N CYS A 157 6.17 -0.83 10.72
CA CYS A 157 7.10 -0.71 9.59
C CYS A 157 8.09 -1.87 9.48
N GLY A 158 8.67 -2.34 10.60
CA GLY A 158 9.58 -3.49 10.63
C GLY A 158 8.92 -4.79 10.17
N PRO A 159 7.80 -5.22 10.79
CA PRO A 159 7.02 -6.35 10.32
C PRO A 159 6.60 -6.26 8.86
N THR A 160 6.18 -5.08 8.39
CA THR A 160 5.75 -4.88 7.01
C THR A 160 6.92 -5.04 6.02
N CYS A 161 8.09 -4.48 6.32
CA CYS A 161 9.29 -4.70 5.50
C CYS A 161 9.69 -6.19 5.45
N LEU A 162 9.58 -6.89 6.58
CA LEU A 162 9.86 -8.33 6.62
C LEU A 162 8.85 -9.15 5.81
N ALA A 163 7.56 -8.82 5.89
CA ALA A 163 6.54 -9.48 5.08
C ALA A 163 6.84 -9.32 3.58
N MET A 164 7.12 -8.08 3.12
CA MET A 164 7.54 -7.82 1.74
C MET A 164 8.76 -8.65 1.34
N ALA A 165 9.81 -8.67 2.17
CA ALA A 165 11.03 -9.42 1.88
C ALA A 165 10.80 -10.94 1.81
N VAL A 166 10.01 -11.50 2.73
CA VAL A 166 9.72 -12.97 2.73
C VAL A 166 8.86 -13.32 1.53
N VAL A 167 7.80 -12.57 1.23
CA VAL A 167 6.96 -12.83 0.05
C VAL A 167 7.81 -12.79 -1.23
N SER A 168 8.59 -11.72 -1.45
CA SER A 168 9.42 -11.58 -2.65
C SER A 168 10.48 -12.68 -2.82
N LEU A 169 10.99 -13.25 -1.72
CA LEU A 169 12.07 -14.23 -1.79
C LEU A 169 11.61 -15.70 -1.73
N THR A 170 10.36 -15.95 -1.32
CA THR A 170 9.89 -17.32 -1.05
C THR A 170 8.51 -17.64 -1.64
N ASP A 171 7.83 -16.67 -2.24
CA ASP A 171 6.45 -16.80 -2.73
C ASP A 171 5.44 -17.23 -1.65
N ASN A 172 5.75 -16.97 -0.37
CA ASN A 172 4.88 -17.35 0.76
C ASN A 172 3.69 -16.40 0.88
N SER A 173 2.56 -16.77 0.30
CA SER A 173 1.32 -15.99 0.28
C SER A 173 0.69 -15.76 1.66
N GLU A 174 1.06 -16.53 2.68
CA GLU A 174 0.54 -16.38 4.04
C GLU A 174 1.31 -15.35 4.87
N CYS A 175 2.47 -14.87 4.39
CA CYS A 175 3.32 -13.95 5.12
C CYS A 175 2.84 -12.50 5.00
N THR A 176 1.68 -12.17 5.61
CA THR A 176 1.16 -10.81 5.66
C THR A 176 1.87 -9.96 6.73
N PRO A 177 1.84 -8.61 6.64
CA PRO A 177 2.31 -7.73 7.72
C PRO A 177 1.68 -8.05 9.10
N GLY A 178 0.41 -8.45 9.12
CA GLY A 178 -0.28 -8.86 10.34
C GLY A 178 0.31 -10.12 10.97
N VAL A 179 0.62 -11.13 10.16
CA VAL A 179 1.26 -12.39 10.61
C VAL A 179 2.64 -12.11 11.20
N VAL A 180 3.45 -11.28 10.54
CA VAL A 180 4.78 -10.92 11.08
C VAL A 180 4.68 -10.08 12.35
N ALA A 181 3.72 -9.16 12.42
CA ALA A 181 3.47 -8.37 13.63
C ALA A 181 3.05 -9.25 14.80
N GLN A 182 2.13 -10.20 14.58
CA GLN A 182 1.72 -11.14 15.62
C GLN A 182 2.89 -12.01 16.08
N PHE A 183 3.67 -12.56 15.15
CA PHE A 183 4.90 -13.30 15.50
C PHE A 183 5.86 -12.45 16.34
N SER A 184 6.02 -11.18 16.00
CA SER A 184 6.87 -10.24 16.73
C SER A 184 6.42 -10.04 18.17
N LEU A 185 5.10 -9.91 18.41
CA LEU A 185 4.53 -9.79 19.76
C LEU A 185 4.72 -11.09 20.55
N ASP A 186 4.33 -12.22 19.99
CA ASP A 186 4.33 -13.54 20.66
C ASP A 186 5.75 -13.97 21.08
N ASN A 187 6.75 -13.50 20.34
CA ASN A 187 8.17 -13.85 20.59
C ASN A 187 8.97 -12.70 21.22
N GLY A 188 8.31 -11.65 21.70
CA GLY A 188 8.93 -10.56 22.44
C GLY A 188 9.89 -9.69 21.60
N TYR A 189 9.63 -9.54 20.30
CA TYR A 189 10.40 -8.68 19.40
C TYR A 189 9.88 -7.24 19.31
N TYR A 190 8.90 -6.88 20.13
CA TYR A 190 8.47 -5.50 20.32
C TYR A 190 8.95 -4.98 21.68
N LEU A 191 9.38 -3.72 21.71
CA LEU A 191 9.72 -2.97 22.93
C LEU A 191 8.89 -1.70 23.02
N ASP A 192 8.15 -1.56 24.11
CA ASP A 192 7.35 -0.35 24.36
C ASP A 192 8.21 0.91 24.36
N GLY A 193 7.73 1.94 23.67
CA GLY A 193 8.45 3.21 23.50
C GLY A 193 9.64 3.18 22.55
N ILE A 194 10.04 2.01 22.03
CA ILE A 194 11.17 1.83 21.10
C ILE A 194 10.71 1.29 19.74
N GLY A 195 9.77 0.35 19.73
CA GLY A 195 9.27 -0.32 18.54
C GLY A 195 9.88 -1.71 18.32
N THR A 196 9.96 -2.13 17.05
CA THR A 196 10.47 -3.44 16.66
C THR A 196 11.96 -3.61 16.97
N LYS A 197 12.30 -4.69 17.71
CA LYS A 197 13.70 -5.06 17.97
C LYS A 197 14.41 -5.45 16.68
N TRP A 198 15.63 -5.01 16.51
CA TRP A 198 16.46 -5.34 15.35
C TRP A 198 16.73 -6.85 15.19
N THR A 199 16.70 -7.60 16.29
CA THR A 199 16.85 -9.06 16.25
C THR A 199 15.73 -9.77 15.50
N LEU A 200 14.54 -9.15 15.34
CA LEU A 200 13.49 -9.67 14.46
C LEU A 200 13.98 -9.76 13.02
N LEU A 201 14.70 -8.73 12.52
CA LEU A 201 15.24 -8.66 11.15
C LEU A 201 16.23 -9.80 10.87
N THR A 202 16.90 -10.32 11.90
CA THR A 202 17.84 -11.43 11.77
C THR A 202 17.18 -12.79 11.96
N ASN A 203 16.19 -12.89 12.84
CA ASN A 203 15.65 -14.19 13.26
C ASN A 203 14.41 -14.63 12.48
N TYR A 204 13.53 -13.71 12.10
CA TYR A 204 12.31 -14.05 11.36
C TYR A 204 12.60 -14.63 9.97
N PRO A 205 13.52 -14.10 9.15
CA PRO A 205 13.84 -14.68 7.85
C PRO A 205 14.29 -16.14 7.92
N LYS A 206 14.97 -16.55 8.99
CA LYS A 206 15.43 -17.94 9.18
C LYS A 206 14.28 -18.95 9.27
N GLN A 207 13.10 -18.52 9.77
CA GLN A 207 11.90 -19.39 9.81
C GLN A 207 11.41 -19.75 8.41
N HIS A 208 11.85 -18.99 7.40
CA HIS A 208 11.48 -19.14 5.99
C HIS A 208 12.65 -19.64 5.12
N GLY A 209 13.71 -20.21 5.75
CA GLY A 209 14.88 -20.71 5.03
C GLY A 209 15.77 -19.62 4.44
N LEU A 210 15.60 -18.37 4.86
CA LEU A 210 16.40 -17.23 4.40
C LEU A 210 17.55 -16.94 5.36
N THR A 211 18.64 -16.43 4.81
CA THR A 211 19.76 -15.87 5.59
C THR A 211 19.55 -14.38 5.78
N SER A 212 19.92 -13.85 6.95
CA SER A 212 19.90 -12.41 7.25
C SER A 212 21.10 -12.03 8.09
N TYR A 213 21.79 -10.98 7.68
CA TYR A 213 22.94 -10.44 8.42
C TYR A 213 23.03 -8.93 8.26
N GLN A 214 23.60 -8.28 9.25
CA GLN A 214 23.86 -6.86 9.26
C GLN A 214 25.19 -6.56 8.55
N LEU A 215 25.24 -5.48 7.77
CA LEU A 215 26.45 -5.05 7.06
C LEU A 215 26.53 -3.51 7.00
N SER A 216 27.72 -3.01 6.61
CA SER A 216 27.95 -1.59 6.37
C SER A 216 27.26 -1.13 5.07
N TRP A 217 26.70 0.08 5.09
CA TRP A 217 25.94 0.66 3.98
C TRP A 217 26.79 1.59 3.11
N THR A 218 27.78 1.04 2.43
CA THR A 218 28.42 1.72 1.30
C THR A 218 27.62 1.46 0.04
N GLU A 219 27.68 2.36 -0.94
CA GLU A 219 26.97 2.18 -2.21
C GLU A 219 27.35 0.85 -2.88
N GLU A 220 28.66 0.54 -2.88
CA GLU A 220 29.19 -0.72 -3.41
C GLU A 220 28.59 -1.95 -2.71
N ASN A 221 28.57 -1.97 -1.36
CA ASN A 221 27.99 -3.09 -0.61
C ASN A 221 26.50 -3.25 -0.91
N MET A 222 25.76 -2.14 -0.98
CA MET A 222 24.34 -2.17 -1.28
C MET A 222 24.08 -2.76 -2.66
N LYS A 223 24.78 -2.30 -3.70
CA LYS A 223 24.65 -2.82 -5.06
C LYS A 223 25.08 -4.27 -5.14
N ASN A 224 26.22 -4.65 -4.55
CA ASN A 224 26.71 -6.02 -4.53
C ASN A 224 25.71 -7.01 -3.90
N GLU A 225 24.97 -6.62 -2.88
CA GLU A 225 23.96 -7.48 -2.27
C GLU A 225 22.71 -7.60 -3.16
N LEU A 226 22.25 -6.48 -3.73
CA LEU A 226 21.12 -6.46 -4.65
C LEU A 226 21.41 -7.27 -5.92
N ASP A 227 22.64 -7.21 -6.46
CA ASP A 227 23.06 -8.01 -7.62
C ASP A 227 23.06 -9.53 -7.37
N LYS A 228 23.17 -9.94 -6.09
CA LYS A 228 22.99 -11.35 -5.68
C LYS A 228 21.52 -11.74 -5.52
N GLY A 229 20.58 -10.89 -5.87
CA GLY A 229 19.15 -11.11 -5.68
C GLY A 229 18.70 -11.02 -4.20
N ARG A 230 19.47 -10.35 -3.36
CA ARG A 230 19.11 -10.11 -1.96
C ARG A 230 18.36 -8.80 -1.80
N ILE A 231 17.61 -8.68 -0.72
CA ILE A 231 16.83 -7.49 -0.36
C ILE A 231 17.50 -6.82 0.85
N LEU A 232 17.51 -5.49 0.86
CA LEU A 232 18.06 -4.73 1.98
C LEU A 232 16.91 -4.12 2.81
N ILE A 233 16.91 -4.34 4.12
CA ILE A 233 16.03 -3.62 5.04
C ILE A 233 16.89 -2.66 5.86
N CYS A 234 16.52 -1.36 5.81
CA CYS A 234 17.22 -0.30 6.50
C CYS A 234 16.40 0.24 7.67
N SER A 235 16.98 0.27 8.88
CA SER A 235 16.51 1.15 9.94
C SER A 235 17.01 2.56 9.64
N VAL A 236 16.10 3.54 9.59
CA VAL A 236 16.43 4.93 9.27
C VAL A 236 16.09 5.86 10.42
N ARG A 237 16.88 6.97 10.50
CA ARG A 237 16.71 8.11 11.43
C ARG A 237 15.95 9.24 10.74
N PRO A 238 15.62 10.34 11.45
CA PRO A 238 14.95 11.49 10.83
C PRO A 238 15.64 11.99 9.56
N GLY A 239 14.86 12.11 8.48
CA GLY A 239 15.33 12.48 7.15
C GLY A 239 14.22 12.45 6.11
N TYR A 240 14.46 11.83 4.97
CA TYR A 240 13.49 11.77 3.88
C TYR A 240 12.28 10.86 4.16
N PHE A 241 12.45 9.83 4.99
CA PHE A 241 11.44 8.79 5.20
C PHE A 241 10.67 8.93 6.51
N THR A 242 11.21 9.63 7.49
CA THR A 242 10.61 9.75 8.83
C THR A 242 11.08 11.00 9.57
N SER A 243 10.29 11.46 10.53
CA SER A 243 10.70 12.49 11.50
C SER A 243 11.18 11.91 12.84
N SER A 244 11.19 10.57 12.98
CA SER A 244 11.61 9.86 14.22
C SER A 244 12.51 8.65 13.89
N GLY A 245 11.95 7.46 13.83
CA GLY A 245 12.57 6.22 13.40
C GLY A 245 11.63 5.47 12.46
N HIS A 246 12.19 4.69 11.52
CA HIS A 246 11.41 3.95 10.54
C HIS A 246 12.20 2.78 9.96
N PHE A 247 11.52 1.87 9.26
CA PHE A 247 12.14 0.85 8.42
C PHE A 247 11.65 1.01 6.99
N ILE A 248 12.59 0.89 6.04
CA ILE A 248 12.33 0.85 4.60
C ILE A 248 12.99 -0.38 3.99
N LEU A 249 12.49 -0.81 2.83
CA LEU A 249 13.01 -1.94 2.08
C LEU A 249 13.58 -1.44 0.75
N ILE A 250 14.80 -1.85 0.41
CA ILE A 250 15.46 -1.57 -0.87
C ILE A 250 15.57 -2.88 -1.64
N TYR A 251 15.02 -2.93 -2.85
CA TYR A 251 14.91 -4.17 -3.63
C TYR A 251 15.68 -4.15 -4.95
N GLY A 252 16.22 -3.00 -5.34
CA GLY A 252 16.95 -2.86 -6.60
C GLY A 252 17.52 -1.47 -6.79
N TYR A 253 18.13 -1.24 -7.94
CA TYR A 253 18.62 0.06 -8.37
C TYR A 253 18.70 0.15 -9.91
N ASP A 254 18.74 1.35 -10.44
CA ASP A 254 19.00 1.67 -11.83
C ASP A 254 19.90 2.93 -11.95
N GLU A 255 19.98 3.52 -13.13
CA GLU A 255 20.74 4.75 -13.38
C GLU A 255 20.21 5.97 -12.60
N ASN A 256 18.95 5.93 -12.14
CA ASN A 256 18.32 7.02 -11.37
C ASN A 256 18.46 6.84 -9.85
N GLY A 257 18.95 5.66 -9.39
CA GLY A 257 19.17 5.36 -7.99
C GLY A 257 18.48 4.10 -7.48
N PHE A 258 18.38 3.97 -6.16
CA PHE A 258 17.79 2.82 -5.49
C PHE A 258 16.25 2.84 -5.59
N LYS A 259 15.68 1.65 -5.73
CA LYS A 259 14.25 1.37 -5.70
C LYS A 259 13.86 0.95 -4.28
N ILE A 260 12.90 1.67 -3.71
CA ILE A 260 12.56 1.54 -2.29
C ILE A 260 11.05 1.27 -2.15
N ASN A 261 10.70 0.29 -1.34
CA ASN A 261 9.36 0.13 -0.80
C ASN A 261 9.33 0.75 0.62
N ASP A 262 8.69 1.91 0.74
CA ASP A 262 8.40 2.55 2.02
C ASP A 262 7.03 2.06 2.53
N PRO A 263 6.95 1.24 3.59
CA PRO A 263 5.67 0.71 4.08
C PRO A 263 4.72 1.79 4.59
N LYS A 264 5.16 3.04 4.63
CA LYS A 264 4.35 4.17 5.11
C LYS A 264 3.96 5.15 4.00
N CYS A 265 4.45 4.99 2.73
CA CYS A 265 4.17 6.00 1.72
C CYS A 265 4.31 5.48 0.29
N VAL A 266 3.21 5.46 -0.45
CA VAL A 266 3.19 5.09 -1.88
C VAL A 266 3.98 6.08 -2.70
N TYR A 267 3.80 7.38 -2.47
CA TYR A 267 4.54 8.43 -3.18
C TYR A 267 6.05 8.21 -3.10
N ARG A 268 6.61 8.01 -1.90
CA ARG A 268 8.04 7.76 -1.72
C ARG A 268 8.51 6.47 -2.36
N SER A 269 7.67 5.44 -2.41
CA SER A 269 7.96 4.16 -3.04
C SER A 269 8.01 4.23 -4.58
N ARG A 270 7.40 5.24 -5.18
CA ARG A 270 7.43 5.47 -6.63
C ARG A 270 8.66 6.23 -7.12
N LEU A 271 9.43 6.82 -6.20
CA LEU A 271 10.62 7.60 -6.52
C LEU A 271 11.86 6.70 -6.58
N SER A 272 12.84 7.12 -7.38
CA SER A 272 14.22 6.62 -7.29
C SER A 272 15.03 7.52 -6.35
N TRP A 273 15.92 6.92 -5.58
CA TRP A 273 16.65 7.58 -4.52
C TRP A 273 18.16 7.43 -4.72
N THR A 274 18.89 8.53 -4.84
CA THR A 274 20.37 8.44 -4.96
C THR A 274 20.98 7.98 -3.64
N PHE A 275 22.21 7.45 -3.71
CA PHE A 275 22.94 7.04 -2.51
C PHE A 275 23.10 8.20 -1.51
N GLU A 276 23.41 9.40 -1.99
CA GLU A 276 23.59 10.61 -1.18
C GLU A 276 22.31 11.04 -0.45
N GLN A 277 21.14 10.71 -1.01
CA GLN A 277 19.84 10.97 -0.36
C GLN A 277 19.54 9.94 0.73
N VAL A 278 19.85 8.67 0.51
CA VAL A 278 19.49 7.58 1.43
C VAL A 278 20.52 7.38 2.54
N GLN A 279 21.80 7.44 2.21
CA GLN A 279 22.90 7.11 3.11
C GLN A 279 22.89 7.87 4.44
N PRO A 280 22.63 9.19 4.48
CA PRO A 280 22.61 9.94 5.73
C PRO A 280 21.50 9.50 6.69
N ASP A 281 20.41 8.96 6.15
CA ASP A 281 19.25 8.52 6.92
C ASP A 281 19.45 7.12 7.51
N ILE A 282 20.34 6.29 6.93
CA ILE A 282 20.55 4.89 7.39
C ILE A 282 21.21 4.89 8.78
N LYS A 283 20.66 4.09 9.68
CA LYS A 283 21.17 3.83 11.02
C LYS A 283 21.73 2.41 11.16
N ALA A 284 21.11 1.45 10.48
CA ALA A 284 21.55 0.07 10.38
C ALA A 284 20.91 -0.57 9.15
N MET A 285 21.55 -1.58 8.57
CA MET A 285 21.09 -2.26 7.37
C MET A 285 21.28 -3.77 7.48
N TRP A 286 20.29 -4.53 7.01
CA TRP A 286 20.30 -5.99 6.91
C TRP A 286 20.16 -6.39 5.45
N SER A 287 21.00 -7.36 5.03
CA SER A 287 20.83 -8.05 3.76
C SER A 287 20.12 -9.38 4.02
N ILE A 288 19.02 -9.62 3.30
CA ILE A 288 18.15 -10.79 3.43
C ILE A 288 18.09 -11.50 2.08
N GLY A 289 18.27 -12.81 2.07
CA GLY A 289 18.24 -13.61 0.83
C GLY A 289 18.39 -15.12 1.09
N LYS A 290 18.36 -15.88 0.01
CA LYS A 290 18.61 -17.34 0.00
C LYS A 290 20.06 -17.63 0.27
#